data_9168085d9249d6cf5edb1a82f651c4f8
#
_entry.id   9168085d9249d6cf5edb1a82f651c4f8
#
_cell.length_a   1.000
_cell.length_b   1.000
_cell.length_c   1.000
_cell.angle_alpha   90.00
_cell.angle_beta   90.00
_cell.angle_gamma   90.00
#
_symmetry.space_group_name_H-M   'P 1'
#
loop_
_entity.id
_entity.type
_entity.pdbx_description
1 polymer ?
#
loop_
_entity_poly.entity_id
_entity_poly.type
_entity_poly.pdbx_seq_one_letter_code
_entity_poly.pdbx_strand_id
1 'polypeptide(L)'
;MTNTFTFNAKIKQINSHLPLFPENLDSFWDKEIKPLFTDESLSFMVKTLNGNYVKYVNLDNGATTTPFASVKQYVDQMLDTYGSVHRGSGQKSVITTQEYDASRNMIRDFVGSSSQNYVIFAKNTTEAINGAATLWAKKPGKILVSDIEHSSNLLPWITRDEFVQYRTQPDGSVSLSEIENIFKAHHNRSKGEQIKLLTITGASTITGYRPPIYEIAALAHRYGAKMFADVCQLIQHERVDMRPDDDPCHLDFVAFSGHKMYAPYGTGVLLGPKEFFDSSYPYQIGGGNLPYITRNLEIKRFYTERAHDPGTPNAMGAIAIAKSIQIIEALERSRIAQYEHSLVEFTFTRLQNIPGVKVYILGDNLAHVIPFDIDGFDGRLVAEILAQEYGIGVRAGAFCTYEYIRKLKNISDEQDLEIAKEVETGITRNIPSIIRASFAVYNTLEDCDRLINAIAQIAKNGFDYYLPYYTQDEITGVWTVTDR
;
A
#
# COMPACT_ATOMS: atom_id res chain seq x y z
N MET A 1 -17.66 -34.20 9.25
CA MET A 1 -18.77 -33.24 9.52
C MET A 1 -18.39 -31.96 8.81
N THR A 2 -18.93 -31.79 7.63
CA THR A 2 -18.72 -30.65 6.74
C THR A 2 -19.42 -29.42 7.30
N ASN A 3 -18.65 -28.49 7.88
CA ASN A 3 -19.15 -27.18 8.21
C ASN A 3 -19.24 -26.35 6.94
N THR A 4 -20.37 -26.43 6.25
CA THR A 4 -20.79 -25.48 5.23
C THR A 4 -21.15 -24.17 5.96
N PHE A 5 -20.22 -23.20 5.94
CA PHE A 5 -20.50 -21.82 6.34
C PHE A 5 -21.43 -21.20 5.31
N THR A 6 -22.73 -21.22 5.57
CA THR A 6 -23.70 -20.41 4.85
C THR A 6 -23.48 -18.95 5.26
N PHE A 7 -22.90 -18.18 4.35
CA PHE A 7 -22.80 -16.73 4.45
C PHE A 7 -24.22 -16.16 4.35
N ASN A 8 -24.85 -15.86 5.48
CA ASN A 8 -26.08 -15.08 5.51
C ASN A 8 -25.75 -13.66 5.07
N ALA A 9 -26.13 -13.32 3.84
CA ALA A 9 -26.09 -11.98 3.31
C ALA A 9 -27.10 -11.08 4.03
N LYS A 10 -26.84 -10.74 5.28
CA LYS A 10 -27.45 -9.56 5.90
C LYS A 10 -26.74 -8.35 5.31
N ILE A 11 -27.51 -7.44 4.72
CA ILE A 11 -27.08 -6.10 4.32
C ILE A 11 -26.29 -5.51 5.49
N LYS A 12 -24.96 -5.60 5.44
CA LYS A 12 -24.07 -4.92 6.39
C LYS A 12 -23.93 -3.49 5.89
N GLN A 13 -24.34 -2.53 6.70
CA GLN A 13 -23.83 -1.15 6.57
C GLN A 13 -22.33 -1.18 6.84
N ILE A 14 -21.58 -0.37 6.10
CA ILE A 14 -20.18 -0.11 6.47
C ILE A 14 -20.22 0.61 7.82
N ASN A 15 -19.92 -0.10 8.89
CA ASN A 15 -19.70 0.53 10.19
C ASN A 15 -18.27 1.11 10.20
N SER A 16 -18.05 2.18 9.44
CA SER A 16 -16.82 2.95 9.59
C SER A 16 -17.02 3.93 10.74
N HIS A 17 -16.01 4.08 11.56
CA HIS A 17 -15.98 5.12 12.60
C HIS A 17 -15.80 6.54 12.01
N LEU A 18 -15.62 6.64 10.68
CA LEU A 18 -15.51 7.92 10.00
C LEU A 18 -16.91 8.43 9.64
N PRO A 19 -17.26 9.65 10.03
CA PRO A 19 -18.48 10.30 9.55
C PRO A 19 -18.37 10.56 8.04
N LEU A 20 -19.53 10.61 7.36
CA LEU A 20 -19.60 11.06 5.99
C LEU A 20 -19.08 12.50 5.86
N PHE A 21 -18.61 12.83 4.68
CA PHE A 21 -18.12 14.17 4.38
C PHE A 21 -19.25 15.20 4.60
N PRO A 22 -19.04 16.24 5.43
CA PRO A 22 -20.13 17.11 5.86
C PRO A 22 -20.57 18.14 4.80
N GLU A 23 -19.76 18.32 3.76
CA GLU A 23 -20.00 19.30 2.68
C GLU A 23 -20.56 18.61 1.43
N ASN A 24 -20.95 19.40 0.43
CA ASN A 24 -21.30 18.88 -0.88
C ASN A 24 -20.03 18.36 -1.59
N LEU A 25 -20.00 17.07 -1.93
CA LEU A 25 -18.85 16.39 -2.52
C LEU A 25 -18.39 17.03 -3.83
N ASP A 26 -19.33 17.37 -4.72
CA ASP A 26 -19.01 17.99 -6.01
C ASP A 26 -18.43 19.39 -5.82
N SER A 27 -18.95 20.18 -4.87
CA SER A 27 -18.42 21.50 -4.53
C SER A 27 -17.02 21.44 -3.97
N PHE A 28 -16.73 20.48 -3.13
CA PHE A 28 -15.38 20.25 -2.58
C PHE A 28 -14.42 19.83 -3.70
N TRP A 29 -14.85 18.90 -4.55
CA TRP A 29 -14.05 18.45 -5.68
C TRP A 29 -13.73 19.60 -6.64
N ASP A 30 -14.71 20.36 -7.06
CA ASP A 30 -14.53 21.48 -8.00
C ASP A 30 -13.59 22.57 -7.47
N LYS A 31 -13.70 22.93 -6.17
CA LYS A 31 -13.00 24.06 -5.59
C LYS A 31 -11.63 23.70 -5.06
N GLU A 32 -11.47 22.53 -4.45
CA GLU A 32 -10.28 22.20 -3.69
C GLU A 32 -9.46 21.07 -4.33
N ILE A 33 -10.10 20.08 -4.97
CA ILE A 33 -9.40 18.91 -5.51
C ILE A 33 -8.98 19.13 -6.97
N LYS A 34 -9.93 19.48 -7.84
CA LYS A 34 -9.68 19.64 -9.27
C LYS A 34 -8.46 20.55 -9.58
N PRO A 35 -8.29 21.70 -8.91
CA PRO A 35 -7.13 22.59 -9.17
C PRO A 35 -5.77 21.98 -8.83
N LEU A 36 -5.72 20.86 -8.10
CA LEU A 36 -4.47 20.21 -7.73
C LEU A 36 -3.92 19.31 -8.85
N PHE A 37 -4.70 19.05 -9.89
CA PHE A 37 -4.33 18.18 -11.00
C PHE A 37 -4.34 18.94 -12.33
N THR A 38 -3.69 18.38 -13.35
CA THR A 38 -3.78 18.96 -14.70
C THR A 38 -5.09 18.53 -15.36
N ASP A 39 -5.66 19.38 -16.21
CA ASP A 39 -6.86 19.04 -16.98
C ASP A 39 -6.63 17.79 -17.85
N GLU A 40 -5.44 17.62 -18.42
CA GLU A 40 -5.08 16.45 -19.23
C GLU A 40 -5.11 15.16 -18.41
N SER A 41 -4.71 15.19 -17.12
CA SER A 41 -4.73 14.00 -16.27
C SER A 41 -6.12 13.62 -15.81
N LEU A 42 -7.00 14.60 -15.59
CA LEU A 42 -8.39 14.39 -15.15
C LEU A 42 -9.35 14.11 -16.30
N SER A 43 -9.04 14.57 -17.52
CA SER A 43 -9.89 14.43 -18.70
C SER A 43 -9.30 13.51 -19.78
N PHE A 44 -8.37 12.64 -19.40
CA PHE A 44 -7.74 11.70 -20.34
C PHE A 44 -8.80 10.84 -21.02
N MET A 45 -8.84 10.88 -22.37
CA MET A 45 -9.82 10.17 -23.16
C MET A 45 -9.25 8.85 -23.70
N VAL A 46 -10.03 7.79 -23.59
CA VAL A 46 -9.69 6.47 -24.14
C VAL A 46 -10.74 6.05 -25.18
N LYS A 47 -10.30 5.36 -26.22
CA LYS A 47 -11.19 4.79 -27.23
C LYS A 47 -11.67 3.42 -26.77
N THR A 48 -12.97 3.23 -26.71
CA THR A 48 -13.62 1.96 -26.36
C THR A 48 -13.79 1.04 -27.58
N LEU A 49 -14.09 -0.23 -27.35
CA LEU A 49 -14.30 -1.21 -28.43
C LEU A 49 -15.40 -0.84 -29.41
N ASN A 50 -16.43 -0.14 -28.96
CA ASN A 50 -17.50 0.36 -29.83
C ASN A 50 -17.11 1.62 -30.63
N GLY A 51 -15.86 2.07 -30.52
CA GLY A 51 -15.31 3.20 -31.28
C GLY A 51 -15.53 4.57 -30.64
N ASN A 52 -16.26 4.66 -29.53
CA ASN A 52 -16.51 5.90 -28.83
C ASN A 52 -15.26 6.32 -27.99
N TYR A 53 -15.08 7.63 -27.84
CA TYR A 53 -14.13 8.17 -26.88
C TYR A 53 -14.85 8.50 -25.58
N VAL A 54 -14.34 7.98 -24.46
CA VAL A 54 -14.87 8.22 -23.12
C VAL A 54 -13.75 8.73 -22.21
N LYS A 55 -14.11 9.53 -21.21
CA LYS A 55 -13.17 9.91 -20.14
C LYS A 55 -12.71 8.65 -19.39
N TYR A 56 -11.40 8.49 -19.25
CA TYR A 56 -10.85 7.39 -18.45
C TYR A 56 -11.16 7.60 -16.97
N VAL A 57 -11.64 6.56 -16.30
CA VAL A 57 -11.86 6.52 -14.85
C VAL A 57 -10.80 5.65 -14.21
N ASN A 58 -9.91 6.25 -13.45
CA ASN A 58 -8.89 5.50 -12.72
C ASN A 58 -9.43 5.07 -11.35
N LEU A 59 -9.66 3.79 -11.17
CA LEU A 59 -10.02 3.15 -9.91
C LEU A 59 -9.00 2.06 -9.52
N ASP A 60 -7.74 2.19 -9.97
CA ASP A 60 -6.60 1.37 -9.53
C ASP A 60 -5.59 2.19 -8.71
N ASN A 61 -6.07 3.12 -7.88
CA ASN A 61 -5.24 4.01 -7.07
C ASN A 61 -4.44 3.30 -5.97
N GLY A 62 -4.93 2.16 -5.50
CA GLY A 62 -4.18 1.30 -4.58
C GLY A 62 -2.92 0.68 -5.20
N ALA A 63 -2.77 0.70 -6.53
CA ALA A 63 -1.53 0.37 -7.21
C ALA A 63 -0.61 1.58 -7.30
N THR A 64 -1.10 2.71 -7.84
CA THR A 64 -0.39 4.00 -7.94
C THR A 64 -1.37 5.12 -8.19
N THR A 65 -1.06 6.35 -7.76
CA THR A 65 -1.92 7.52 -7.92
C THR A 65 -1.42 8.46 -9.02
N THR A 66 -2.36 9.22 -9.62
CA THR A 66 -2.04 10.33 -10.52
C THR A 66 -1.28 11.42 -9.75
N PRO A 67 -0.18 11.99 -10.27
CA PRO A 67 0.59 13.01 -9.56
C PRO A 67 -0.18 14.33 -9.44
N PHE A 68 0.04 15.04 -8.33
CA PHE A 68 -0.36 16.44 -8.24
C PHE A 68 0.39 17.30 -9.27
N ALA A 69 -0.30 18.22 -9.92
CA ALA A 69 0.29 19.13 -10.92
C ALA A 69 1.46 19.95 -10.35
N SER A 70 1.29 20.46 -9.13
CA SER A 70 2.32 21.25 -8.45
C SER A 70 3.54 20.42 -8.01
N VAL A 71 3.40 19.10 -7.78
CA VAL A 71 4.54 18.18 -7.56
C VAL A 71 5.37 18.10 -8.83
N LYS A 72 4.73 17.85 -9.98
CA LYS A 72 5.41 17.81 -11.28
C LYS A 72 6.13 19.13 -11.55
N GLN A 73 5.43 20.26 -11.44
CA GLN A 73 5.99 21.58 -11.69
C GLN A 73 7.18 21.88 -10.77
N TYR A 74 7.09 21.53 -9.49
CA TYR A 74 8.19 21.77 -8.55
C TYR A 74 9.44 20.94 -8.89
N VAL A 75 9.26 19.66 -9.24
CA VAL A 75 10.38 18.82 -9.69
C VAL A 75 11.01 19.37 -10.97
N ASP A 76 10.22 19.84 -11.95
CA ASP A 76 10.73 20.45 -13.18
C ASP A 76 11.59 21.70 -12.86
N GLN A 77 11.12 22.57 -11.94
CA GLN A 77 11.89 23.74 -11.47
C GLN A 77 13.19 23.34 -10.76
N MET A 78 13.15 22.30 -9.94
CA MET A 78 14.33 21.82 -9.23
C MET A 78 15.40 21.21 -10.17
N LEU A 79 14.99 20.67 -11.32
CA LEU A 79 15.92 20.18 -12.34
C LEU A 79 16.77 21.30 -12.93
N ASP A 80 16.28 22.54 -13.03
CA ASP A 80 17.05 23.69 -13.49
C ASP A 80 18.23 24.04 -12.56
N THR A 81 18.07 23.75 -11.26
CA THR A 81 19.08 23.99 -10.23
C THR A 81 19.73 22.71 -9.71
N TYR A 82 19.50 21.58 -10.37
CA TYR A 82 20.01 20.28 -9.93
C TYR A 82 21.54 20.25 -9.83
N GLY A 83 22.03 19.72 -8.72
CA GLY A 83 23.43 19.47 -8.41
C GLY A 83 23.63 18.23 -7.55
N SER A 84 24.88 17.87 -7.26
CA SER A 84 25.20 16.70 -6.45
C SER A 84 24.78 16.88 -5.00
N VAL A 85 24.12 15.88 -4.42
CA VAL A 85 23.72 15.88 -3.01
C VAL A 85 24.94 15.59 -2.12
N HIS A 86 25.17 16.43 -1.09
CA HIS A 86 26.23 16.29 -0.08
C HIS A 86 27.69 16.25 -0.60
N ARG A 87 27.95 16.56 -1.88
CA ARG A 87 29.26 16.31 -2.53
C ARG A 87 29.85 17.49 -3.24
N GLY A 88 29.30 18.68 -3.10
CA GLY A 88 29.79 19.86 -3.78
C GLY A 88 29.55 21.15 -3.01
N SER A 89 30.43 22.12 -3.22
CA SER A 89 30.30 23.49 -2.71
C SER A 89 29.68 24.47 -3.71
N GLY A 90 29.39 24.00 -4.94
CA GLY A 90 28.73 24.82 -5.97
C GLY A 90 27.27 25.12 -5.57
N GLN A 91 26.75 26.28 -5.97
CA GLN A 91 25.42 26.73 -5.58
C GLN A 91 24.31 25.70 -5.88
N LYS A 92 24.33 25.07 -7.06
CA LYS A 92 23.37 24.02 -7.41
C LYS A 92 23.42 22.81 -6.47
N SER A 93 24.63 22.38 -6.07
CA SER A 93 24.80 21.28 -5.09
C SER A 93 24.28 21.66 -3.72
N VAL A 94 24.50 22.92 -3.30
CA VAL A 94 23.98 23.43 -2.02
C VAL A 94 22.44 23.46 -2.01
N ILE A 95 21.84 24.00 -3.07
CA ILE A 95 20.36 24.06 -3.21
C ILE A 95 19.77 22.63 -3.16
N THR A 96 20.27 21.73 -4.02
CA THR A 96 19.76 20.34 -4.08
C THR A 96 19.93 19.61 -2.74
N THR A 97 21.06 19.83 -2.04
CA THR A 97 21.30 19.24 -0.72
C THR A 97 20.35 19.78 0.33
N GLN A 98 20.11 21.09 0.36
CA GLN A 98 19.19 21.70 1.30
C GLN A 98 17.76 21.20 1.12
N GLU A 99 17.27 21.12 -0.12
CA GLU A 99 15.93 20.60 -0.41
C GLU A 99 15.80 19.10 -0.08
N TYR A 100 16.84 18.32 -0.36
CA TYR A 100 16.88 16.90 0.00
C TYR A 100 16.85 16.69 1.51
N ASP A 101 17.64 17.43 2.28
CA ASP A 101 17.66 17.33 3.74
C ASP A 101 16.37 17.90 4.37
N ALA A 102 15.80 18.98 3.80
CA ALA A 102 14.51 19.51 4.20
C ALA A 102 13.37 18.50 4.00
N SER A 103 13.45 17.67 2.94
CA SER A 103 12.47 16.62 2.70
C SER A 103 12.41 15.59 3.83
N ARG A 104 13.54 15.26 4.47
CA ARG A 104 13.56 14.38 5.66
C ARG A 104 12.82 15.01 6.84
N ASN A 105 13.04 16.29 7.09
CA ASN A 105 12.38 16.99 8.20
C ASN A 105 10.86 17.00 7.98
N MET A 106 10.42 17.30 6.75
CA MET A 106 9.01 17.32 6.41
C MET A 106 8.35 15.94 6.57
N ILE A 107 9.03 14.87 6.16
CA ILE A 107 8.57 13.48 6.36
C ILE A 107 8.48 13.16 7.85
N ARG A 108 9.49 13.56 8.64
CA ARG A 108 9.50 13.35 10.09
C ARG A 108 8.31 14.03 10.77
N ASP A 109 8.06 15.29 10.43
CA ASP A 109 6.94 16.07 10.97
C ASP A 109 5.59 15.47 10.54
N PHE A 110 5.47 15.01 9.28
CA PHE A 110 4.27 14.42 8.73
C PHE A 110 3.79 13.17 9.48
N VAL A 111 4.71 12.36 9.98
CA VAL A 111 4.40 11.15 10.76
C VAL A 111 4.59 11.34 12.26
N GLY A 112 4.72 12.56 12.76
CA GLY A 112 4.89 12.84 14.19
C GLY A 112 6.11 12.15 14.80
N SER A 113 7.16 11.92 14.01
CA SER A 113 8.35 11.19 14.44
C SER A 113 9.31 12.10 15.23
N SER A 114 9.95 11.53 16.26
CA SER A 114 10.95 12.25 17.03
C SER A 114 12.27 12.43 16.27
N SER A 115 13.12 13.36 16.74
CA SER A 115 14.48 13.51 16.23
C SER A 115 15.39 12.32 16.54
N GLN A 116 14.92 11.35 17.33
CA GLN A 116 15.66 10.10 17.62
C GLN A 116 15.48 9.04 16.54
N ASN A 117 14.66 9.31 15.52
CA ASN A 117 14.49 8.44 14.38
C ASN A 117 15.23 8.97 13.15
N TYR A 118 15.80 8.05 12.35
CA TYR A 118 16.30 8.36 11.02
C TYR A 118 15.18 8.23 9.99
N VAL A 119 15.25 9.09 8.96
CA VAL A 119 14.46 9.00 7.73
C VAL A 119 15.38 8.52 6.63
N ILE A 120 15.16 7.32 6.14
CA ILE A 120 16.00 6.68 5.12
C ILE A 120 15.21 6.57 3.83
N PHE A 121 15.79 7.08 2.74
CA PHE A 121 15.22 6.96 1.41
C PHE A 121 15.64 5.63 0.76
N ALA A 122 14.69 5.02 0.08
CA ALA A 122 14.84 3.83 -0.73
C ALA A 122 14.12 4.07 -2.07
N LYS A 123 14.25 3.18 -3.04
CA LYS A 123 13.52 3.32 -4.31
C LYS A 123 12.02 3.00 -4.21
N ASN A 124 11.61 2.25 -3.19
CA ASN A 124 10.23 1.92 -2.86
C ASN A 124 10.17 1.25 -1.48
N THR A 125 8.95 0.99 -0.97
CA THR A 125 8.75 0.31 0.33
C THR A 125 9.35 -1.10 0.34
N THR A 126 9.33 -1.83 -0.76
CA THR A 126 9.94 -3.17 -0.83
C THR A 126 11.43 -3.12 -0.50
N GLU A 127 12.18 -2.16 -1.07
CA GLU A 127 13.60 -1.98 -0.72
C GLU A 127 13.77 -1.49 0.71
N ALA A 128 12.93 -0.57 1.18
CA ALA A 128 12.95 -0.07 2.55
C ALA A 128 12.83 -1.21 3.58
N ILE A 129 11.84 -2.11 3.40
CA ILE A 129 11.61 -3.26 4.26
C ILE A 129 12.73 -4.30 4.12
N ASN A 130 13.24 -4.57 2.90
CA ASN A 130 14.40 -5.44 2.70
C ASN A 130 15.64 -4.91 3.43
N GLY A 131 15.85 -3.59 3.42
CA GLY A 131 16.91 -2.94 4.18
C GLY A 131 16.76 -3.17 5.68
N ALA A 132 15.57 -2.93 6.23
CA ALA A 132 15.27 -3.17 7.64
C ALA A 132 15.47 -4.66 8.01
N ALA A 133 14.94 -5.59 7.21
CA ALA A 133 15.07 -7.03 7.44
C ALA A 133 16.54 -7.49 7.39
N THR A 134 17.35 -6.96 6.47
CA THR A 134 18.78 -7.26 6.38
C THR A 134 19.54 -6.81 7.64
N LEU A 135 19.18 -5.66 8.22
CA LEU A 135 19.76 -5.18 9.46
C LEU A 135 19.24 -5.94 10.67
N TRP A 136 17.97 -6.37 10.62
CA TRP A 136 17.34 -7.14 11.69
C TRP A 136 17.88 -8.57 11.82
N ALA A 137 18.18 -9.25 10.72
CA ALA A 137 18.66 -10.64 10.65
C ALA A 137 19.90 -10.94 11.51
N LYS A 138 20.56 -9.90 12.04
CA LYS A 138 21.69 -10.02 12.98
C LYS A 138 21.27 -10.01 14.46
N LYS A 139 19.97 -9.87 14.73
CA LYS A 139 19.42 -9.76 16.08
C LYS A 139 18.75 -11.08 16.49
N PRO A 140 18.91 -11.53 17.75
CA PRO A 140 18.25 -12.75 18.20
C PRO A 140 16.75 -12.52 18.42
N GLY A 141 15.95 -13.54 18.11
CA GLY A 141 14.50 -13.57 18.35
C GLY A 141 13.70 -13.77 17.08
N LYS A 142 12.42 -14.11 17.23
CA LYS A 142 11.48 -14.37 16.14
C LYS A 142 10.73 -13.10 15.75
N ILE A 143 10.21 -13.12 14.54
CA ILE A 143 9.34 -12.06 13.99
C ILE A 143 7.92 -12.58 13.94
N LEU A 144 6.95 -11.81 14.42
CA LEU A 144 5.54 -12.08 14.27
C LEU A 144 5.02 -11.36 13.02
N VAL A 145 4.51 -12.12 12.07
CA VAL A 145 3.96 -11.63 10.80
C VAL A 145 2.50 -12.03 10.66
N SER A 146 1.69 -11.26 9.92
CA SER A 146 0.28 -11.59 9.71
C SER A 146 -0.01 -12.14 8.32
N ASP A 147 -1.19 -12.79 8.14
CA ASP A 147 -1.64 -13.34 6.86
C ASP A 147 -2.22 -12.29 5.90
N ILE A 148 -2.42 -11.05 6.37
CA ILE A 148 -2.93 -9.94 5.55
C ILE A 148 -1.82 -9.09 4.93
N GLU A 149 -0.54 -9.45 5.17
CA GLU A 149 0.58 -8.67 4.70
C GLU A 149 0.70 -8.69 3.16
N HIS A 150 1.07 -7.53 2.62
CA HIS A 150 1.60 -7.49 1.27
C HIS A 150 2.93 -8.26 1.21
N SER A 151 3.22 -8.96 0.10
CA SER A 151 4.46 -9.74 -0.07
C SER A 151 5.73 -8.92 0.24
N SER A 152 5.70 -7.60 0.04
CA SER A 152 6.83 -6.72 0.40
C SER A 152 7.07 -6.63 1.91
N ASN A 153 6.03 -6.84 2.74
CA ASN A 153 6.13 -6.86 4.20
C ASN A 153 6.04 -8.29 4.78
N LEU A 154 6.02 -9.31 3.96
CA LEU A 154 6.05 -10.71 4.36
C LEU A 154 7.39 -11.36 4.01
N LEU A 155 7.72 -11.40 2.70
CA LEU A 155 8.85 -12.17 2.18
C LEU A 155 10.21 -11.76 2.76
N PRO A 156 10.56 -10.46 2.94
CA PRO A 156 11.84 -10.09 3.50
C PRO A 156 12.10 -10.66 4.90
N TRP A 157 11.04 -10.83 5.68
CA TRP A 157 11.13 -11.38 7.04
C TRP A 157 11.22 -12.88 7.04
N ILE A 158 10.27 -13.60 6.42
CA ILE A 158 10.21 -15.06 6.46
C ILE A 158 11.36 -15.76 5.71
N THR A 159 12.06 -15.05 4.83
CA THR A 159 13.21 -15.60 4.08
C THR A 159 14.55 -15.40 4.79
N ARG A 160 14.61 -14.56 5.85
CA ARG A 160 15.86 -14.21 6.55
C ARG A 160 15.87 -14.59 8.01
N ASP A 161 14.71 -14.69 8.63
CA ASP A 161 14.57 -14.84 10.08
C ASP A 161 13.60 -15.96 10.44
N GLU A 162 13.70 -16.45 11.68
CA GLU A 162 12.66 -17.30 12.24
C GLU A 162 11.42 -16.47 12.54
N PHE A 163 10.26 -16.96 12.12
CA PHE A 163 8.99 -16.25 12.25
C PHE A 163 7.91 -17.08 12.94
N VAL A 164 6.89 -16.37 13.40
CA VAL A 164 5.61 -16.91 13.87
C VAL A 164 4.53 -16.23 13.03
N GLN A 165 3.60 -17.01 12.50
CA GLN A 165 2.49 -16.46 11.73
C GLN A 165 1.28 -16.21 12.64
N TYR A 166 0.72 -15.01 12.57
CA TYR A 166 -0.61 -14.71 13.07
C TYR A 166 -1.62 -14.82 11.92
N ARG A 167 -2.75 -15.45 12.18
CA ARG A 167 -3.86 -15.55 11.21
C ARG A 167 -5.02 -14.71 11.68
N THR A 168 -5.51 -13.84 10.79
CA THR A 168 -6.71 -13.03 11.03
C THR A 168 -7.94 -13.89 11.29
N GLN A 169 -8.95 -13.30 11.95
CA GLN A 169 -10.24 -13.93 12.21
C GLN A 169 -10.94 -14.33 10.90
N PRO A 170 -11.96 -15.21 10.94
CA PRO A 170 -12.71 -15.57 9.74
C PRO A 170 -13.35 -14.38 9.02
N ASP A 171 -13.67 -13.31 9.73
CA ASP A 171 -14.19 -12.05 9.18
C ASP A 171 -13.07 -11.09 8.70
N GLY A 172 -11.81 -11.55 8.70
CA GLY A 172 -10.65 -10.79 8.28
C GLY A 172 -10.12 -9.76 9.29
N SER A 173 -10.74 -9.66 10.47
CA SER A 173 -10.31 -8.74 11.52
C SER A 173 -9.10 -9.27 12.30
N VAL A 174 -8.41 -8.37 13.00
CA VAL A 174 -7.31 -8.71 13.91
C VAL A 174 -7.83 -8.83 15.34
N SER A 175 -7.50 -9.94 16.00
CA SER A 175 -7.79 -10.18 17.41
C SER A 175 -6.58 -9.86 18.28
N LEU A 176 -6.68 -8.80 19.08
CA LEU A 176 -5.61 -8.44 20.03
C LEU A 176 -5.37 -9.56 21.06
N SER A 177 -6.43 -10.26 21.50
CA SER A 177 -6.31 -11.36 22.47
C SER A 177 -5.53 -12.55 21.90
N GLU A 178 -5.67 -12.86 20.63
CA GLU A 178 -4.89 -13.92 19.99
C GLU A 178 -3.45 -13.53 19.79
N ILE A 179 -3.17 -12.30 19.35
CA ILE A 179 -1.79 -11.77 19.30
C ILE A 179 -1.16 -11.83 20.69
N GLU A 180 -1.89 -11.45 21.74
CA GLU A 180 -1.40 -11.54 23.11
C GLU A 180 -1.10 -12.98 23.53
N ASN A 181 -1.94 -13.93 23.17
CA ASN A 181 -1.70 -15.35 23.46
C ASN A 181 -0.44 -15.87 22.78
N ILE A 182 -0.17 -15.44 21.54
CA ILE A 182 1.07 -15.77 20.84
C ILE A 182 2.29 -15.19 21.59
N PHE A 183 2.24 -13.92 22.01
CA PHE A 183 3.31 -13.31 22.82
C PHE A 183 3.52 -14.06 24.12
N LYS A 184 2.45 -14.39 24.87
CA LYS A 184 2.54 -15.18 26.13
C LYS A 184 3.23 -16.52 25.92
N ALA A 185 2.92 -17.22 24.83
CA ALA A 185 3.51 -18.52 24.50
C ALA A 185 5.03 -18.44 24.22
N HIS A 186 5.54 -17.27 23.84
CA HIS A 186 6.93 -17.05 23.49
C HIS A 186 7.72 -16.23 24.51
N HIS A 187 7.05 -15.53 25.44
CA HIS A 187 7.68 -14.57 26.35
C HIS A 187 8.74 -15.20 27.27
N ASN A 188 8.46 -16.36 27.85
CA ASN A 188 9.33 -17.03 28.82
C ASN A 188 10.29 -18.04 28.18
N ARG A 189 10.45 -18.02 26.86
CA ARG A 189 11.36 -18.91 26.14
C ARG A 189 12.78 -18.34 26.07
N SER A 190 13.70 -19.08 25.50
CA SER A 190 15.06 -18.61 25.23
C SER A 190 15.05 -17.33 24.40
N LYS A 191 16.12 -16.53 24.48
CA LYS A 191 16.23 -15.25 23.76
C LYS A 191 15.98 -15.38 22.24
N GLY A 192 16.41 -16.49 21.65
CA GLY A 192 16.20 -16.78 20.22
C GLY A 192 14.77 -17.16 19.89
N GLU A 193 13.98 -17.64 20.85
CA GLU A 193 12.59 -18.06 20.63
C GLU A 193 11.56 -17.00 21.01
N GLN A 194 11.98 -15.91 21.68
CA GLN A 194 11.10 -14.79 22.00
C GLN A 194 10.76 -13.99 20.73
N ILE A 195 9.54 -13.50 20.65
CA ILE A 195 9.17 -12.54 19.59
C ILE A 195 9.80 -11.19 19.94
N LYS A 196 10.56 -10.63 19.00
CA LYS A 196 11.29 -9.35 19.17
C LYS A 196 10.85 -8.27 18.19
N LEU A 197 10.12 -8.65 17.14
CA LEU A 197 9.49 -7.72 16.19
C LEU A 197 8.11 -8.26 15.85
N LEU A 198 7.13 -7.36 15.79
CA LEU A 198 5.86 -7.58 15.13
C LEU A 198 5.80 -6.68 13.91
N THR A 199 5.46 -7.21 12.76
CA THR A 199 5.23 -6.44 11.54
C THR A 199 3.79 -6.60 11.08
N ILE A 200 3.13 -5.48 10.73
CA ILE A 200 1.75 -5.48 10.24
C ILE A 200 1.50 -4.32 9.29
N THR A 201 0.61 -4.56 8.32
CA THR A 201 0.11 -3.51 7.43
C THR A 201 -0.81 -2.53 8.18
N GLY A 202 -0.71 -1.24 7.86
CA GLY A 202 -1.63 -0.21 8.39
C GLY A 202 -3.01 -0.28 7.76
N ALA A 203 -3.11 -0.77 6.52
CA ALA A 203 -4.37 -1.08 5.84
C ALA A 203 -4.16 -2.20 4.83
N SER A 204 -5.10 -3.15 4.78
CA SER A 204 -5.08 -4.25 3.81
C SER A 204 -5.20 -3.72 2.38
N THR A 205 -4.29 -4.14 1.51
CA THR A 205 -4.33 -3.78 0.08
C THR A 205 -5.53 -4.39 -0.66
N ILE A 206 -6.19 -5.41 -0.11
CA ILE A 206 -7.35 -6.07 -0.73
C ILE A 206 -8.64 -5.49 -0.18
N THR A 207 -8.84 -5.56 1.14
CA THR A 207 -10.13 -5.25 1.77
C THR A 207 -10.21 -3.83 2.32
N GLY A 208 -9.08 -3.12 2.39
CA GLY A 208 -9.00 -1.82 3.06
C GLY A 208 -9.16 -1.89 4.58
N TYR A 209 -9.27 -3.09 5.16
CA TYR A 209 -9.31 -3.23 6.61
C TYR A 209 -8.08 -2.62 7.28
N ARG A 210 -8.31 -1.82 8.31
CA ARG A 210 -7.28 -1.13 9.08
C ARG A 210 -7.11 -1.79 10.44
N PRO A 211 -6.03 -2.60 10.64
CA PRO A 211 -5.70 -3.13 11.96
C PRO A 211 -5.51 -2.01 13.00
N PRO A 212 -5.81 -2.25 14.27
CA PRO A 212 -5.58 -1.30 15.35
C PRO A 212 -4.07 -1.23 15.70
N ILE A 213 -3.27 -0.59 14.82
CA ILE A 213 -1.79 -0.64 14.87
C ILE A 213 -1.22 -0.07 16.17
N TYR A 214 -1.88 0.88 16.79
CA TYR A 214 -1.43 1.50 18.05
C TYR A 214 -1.63 0.58 19.26
N GLU A 215 -2.77 -0.09 19.33
CA GLU A 215 -3.05 -1.09 20.37
C GLU A 215 -2.15 -2.33 20.19
N ILE A 216 -1.86 -2.70 18.95
CA ILE A 216 -0.92 -3.77 18.62
C ILE A 216 0.49 -3.38 19.04
N ALA A 217 0.92 -2.12 18.81
CA ALA A 217 2.22 -1.60 19.26
C ALA A 217 2.35 -1.67 20.80
N ALA A 218 1.34 -1.17 21.53
CA ALA A 218 1.33 -1.26 23.00
C ALA A 218 1.41 -2.70 23.50
N LEU A 219 0.76 -3.62 22.78
CA LEU A 219 0.85 -5.04 23.11
C LEU A 219 2.25 -5.59 22.85
N ALA A 220 2.86 -5.32 21.70
CA ALA A 220 4.22 -5.75 21.39
C ALA A 220 5.24 -5.23 22.42
N HIS A 221 5.17 -3.95 22.78
CA HIS A 221 6.05 -3.32 23.77
C HIS A 221 5.92 -3.95 25.17
N ARG A 222 4.71 -4.32 25.58
CA ARG A 222 4.47 -5.01 26.87
C ARG A 222 5.26 -6.31 26.97
N TYR A 223 5.53 -6.98 25.86
CA TYR A 223 6.30 -8.22 25.78
C TYR A 223 7.76 -8.00 25.32
N GLY A 224 8.21 -6.76 25.21
CA GLY A 224 9.58 -6.40 24.85
C GLY A 224 9.93 -6.63 23.37
N ALA A 225 8.91 -6.58 22.51
CA ALA A 225 9.05 -6.59 21.06
C ALA A 225 8.88 -5.18 20.48
N LYS A 226 9.48 -4.93 19.31
CA LYS A 226 9.32 -3.72 18.51
C LYS A 226 8.15 -3.87 17.54
N MET A 227 7.62 -2.72 17.07
CA MET A 227 6.52 -2.65 16.11
C MET A 227 7.00 -2.06 14.77
N PHE A 228 6.75 -2.78 13.67
CA PHE A 228 6.98 -2.32 12.30
C PHE A 228 5.64 -2.16 11.57
N ALA A 229 5.31 -0.97 11.09
CA ALA A 229 4.10 -0.67 10.35
C ALA A 229 4.40 -0.41 8.87
N ASP A 230 3.88 -1.25 7.96
CA ASP A 230 3.78 -0.93 6.54
C ASP A 230 2.53 -0.09 6.31
N VAL A 231 2.70 1.22 6.12
CA VAL A 231 1.60 2.16 5.98
C VAL A 231 1.33 2.60 4.54
N CYS A 232 1.82 1.84 3.56
CA CYS A 232 1.68 2.16 2.13
C CYS A 232 0.24 2.38 1.65
N GLN A 233 -0.73 1.71 2.25
CA GLN A 233 -2.15 1.83 1.89
C GLN A 233 -2.93 2.72 2.87
N LEU A 234 -2.25 3.42 3.77
CA LEU A 234 -2.91 4.20 4.81
C LEU A 234 -2.49 5.68 4.79
N ILE A 235 -1.20 5.94 4.70
CA ILE A 235 -0.58 7.24 5.02
C ILE A 235 -1.07 8.41 4.15
N GLN A 236 -1.47 8.17 2.90
CA GLN A 236 -2.00 9.18 1.99
C GLN A 236 -3.48 9.50 2.24
N HIS A 237 -4.17 8.62 2.95
CA HIS A 237 -5.61 8.71 3.21
C HIS A 237 -5.92 9.20 4.61
N GLU A 238 -5.08 8.83 5.59
CA GLU A 238 -5.30 9.12 7.01
C GLU A 238 -4.01 9.49 7.73
N ARG A 239 -4.19 10.07 8.92
CA ARG A 239 -3.05 10.40 9.77
C ARG A 239 -2.41 9.15 10.35
N VAL A 240 -1.11 8.99 10.07
CA VAL A 240 -0.23 8.06 10.78
C VAL A 240 0.68 8.90 11.68
N ASP A 241 0.76 8.55 12.96
CA ASP A 241 1.55 9.26 13.96
C ASP A 241 2.46 8.24 14.67
N MET A 242 3.77 8.38 14.54
CA MET A 242 4.71 7.47 15.19
C MET A 242 4.69 7.63 16.72
N ARG A 243 4.21 8.74 17.23
CA ARG A 243 4.16 9.11 18.64
C ARG A 243 5.55 9.18 19.31
N PRO A 244 5.69 9.85 20.46
CA PRO A 244 6.93 9.85 21.22
C PRO A 244 7.34 8.44 21.73
N ASP A 245 8.64 8.19 21.84
CA ASP A 245 9.20 6.88 22.21
C ASP A 245 8.76 6.41 23.62
N ASP A 246 8.30 7.30 24.49
CA ASP A 246 7.75 7.01 25.82
C ASP A 246 6.23 6.73 25.82
N ASP A 247 5.53 6.96 24.71
CA ASP A 247 4.15 6.50 24.53
C ASP A 247 4.15 4.98 24.30
N PRO A 248 3.45 4.17 25.12
CA PRO A 248 3.41 2.73 24.92
C PRO A 248 2.82 2.30 23.57
N CYS A 249 2.07 3.17 22.91
CA CYS A 249 1.45 2.93 21.60
C CYS A 249 2.30 3.47 20.43
N HIS A 250 3.57 3.87 20.65
CA HIS A 250 4.40 4.39 19.57
C HIS A 250 4.70 3.32 18.52
N LEU A 251 4.99 3.76 17.28
CA LEU A 251 5.45 2.90 16.20
C LEU A 251 6.98 3.01 16.12
N ASP A 252 7.70 1.90 16.28
CA ASP A 252 9.15 1.91 16.19
C ASP A 252 9.64 2.12 14.77
N PHE A 253 8.97 1.48 13.80
CA PHE A 253 9.30 1.59 12.38
C PHE A 253 8.07 1.86 11.54
N VAL A 254 8.24 2.72 10.55
CA VAL A 254 7.21 3.02 9.54
C VAL A 254 7.83 2.99 8.15
N ALA A 255 7.15 2.35 7.18
CA ALA A 255 7.58 2.33 5.79
C ALA A 255 6.43 2.66 4.83
N PHE A 256 6.73 3.43 3.77
CA PHE A 256 5.77 3.81 2.73
C PHE A 256 6.44 4.20 1.40
N SER A 257 5.65 4.41 0.35
CA SER A 257 6.10 4.79 -1.00
C SER A 257 5.43 6.05 -1.51
N GLY A 258 6.21 6.92 -2.15
CA GLY A 258 5.71 8.18 -2.72
C GLY A 258 4.75 8.01 -3.90
N HIS A 259 4.88 6.93 -4.70
CA HIS A 259 4.01 6.73 -5.86
C HIS A 259 2.54 6.49 -5.53
N LYS A 260 2.21 6.13 -4.28
CA LYS A 260 0.83 6.05 -3.77
C LYS A 260 0.37 7.35 -3.11
N MET A 261 1.31 8.28 -2.92
CA MET A 261 1.09 9.61 -2.33
C MET A 261 1.19 10.71 -3.39
N TYR A 262 0.72 10.48 -4.61
CA TYR A 262 0.71 11.46 -5.71
C TYR A 262 2.11 11.94 -6.13
N ALA A 263 3.18 11.19 -5.84
CA ALA A 263 4.57 11.49 -6.14
C ALA A 263 5.30 10.30 -6.81
N PRO A 264 5.05 10.03 -8.12
CA PRO A 264 5.51 8.81 -8.82
C PRO A 264 6.96 8.91 -9.31
N TYR A 265 7.91 9.28 -8.43
CA TYR A 265 9.32 9.47 -8.80
C TYR A 265 10.26 8.37 -8.24
N GLY A 266 9.72 7.19 -7.94
CA GLY A 266 10.52 6.03 -7.54
C GLY A 266 11.22 6.22 -6.20
N THR A 267 10.49 6.62 -5.15
CA THR A 267 11.04 6.82 -3.82
C THR A 267 10.15 6.16 -2.76
N GLY A 268 10.79 5.37 -1.90
CA GLY A 268 10.24 4.85 -0.66
C GLY A 268 10.92 5.48 0.55
N VAL A 269 10.29 5.33 1.69
CA VAL A 269 10.76 5.88 2.97
C VAL A 269 10.72 4.80 4.03
N LEU A 270 11.77 4.76 4.85
CA LEU A 270 11.84 3.98 6.09
C LEU A 270 12.18 4.93 7.24
N LEU A 271 11.36 4.93 8.28
CA LEU A 271 11.65 5.59 9.54
C LEU A 271 11.91 4.54 10.63
N GLY A 272 12.81 4.86 11.55
CA GLY A 272 13.08 4.01 12.70
C GLY A 272 14.18 4.56 13.60
N PRO A 273 14.44 3.92 14.77
CA PRO A 273 15.37 4.41 15.78
C PRO A 273 16.81 4.52 15.27
N LYS A 274 17.49 5.63 15.59
CA LYS A 274 18.90 5.85 15.29
C LYS A 274 19.77 4.68 15.77
N GLU A 275 19.56 4.23 17.01
CA GLU A 275 20.32 3.13 17.62
C GLU A 275 20.24 1.83 16.81
N PHE A 276 19.09 1.58 16.15
CA PHE A 276 18.91 0.42 15.28
C PHE A 276 19.84 0.52 14.07
N PHE A 277 19.83 1.64 13.39
CA PHE A 277 20.64 1.86 12.18
C PHE A 277 22.13 1.98 12.51
N ASP A 278 22.48 2.59 13.62
CA ASP A 278 23.87 2.77 14.06
C ASP A 278 24.49 1.46 14.59
N SER A 279 23.69 0.47 14.96
CA SER A 279 24.16 -0.82 15.51
C SER A 279 24.89 -1.70 14.49
N SER A 280 24.76 -1.45 13.20
CA SER A 280 25.37 -2.23 12.12
C SER A 280 25.79 -1.35 10.95
N TYR A 281 26.52 -1.90 9.97
CA TYR A 281 26.73 -1.20 8.70
C TYR A 281 25.40 -1.02 7.97
N PRO A 282 25.25 0.06 7.17
CA PRO A 282 24.11 0.20 6.26
C PRO A 282 23.91 -1.05 5.40
N TYR A 283 22.69 -1.36 5.03
CA TYR A 283 22.40 -2.53 4.18
C TYR A 283 23.00 -2.41 2.77
N GLN A 284 23.23 -1.19 2.29
CA GLN A 284 23.97 -0.88 1.08
C GLN A 284 25.20 -0.04 1.44
N ILE A 285 26.36 -0.47 0.97
CA ILE A 285 27.64 0.15 1.24
C ILE A 285 28.25 0.57 -0.09
N GLY A 286 28.73 1.83 -0.17
CA GLY A 286 29.34 2.35 -1.39
C GLY A 286 29.94 3.75 -1.23
N GLY A 287 30.24 4.37 -2.35
CA GLY A 287 30.78 5.73 -2.34
C GLY A 287 29.78 6.73 -1.77
N GLY A 288 30.26 7.65 -0.93
CA GLY A 288 29.49 8.77 -0.38
C GLY A 288 28.81 8.52 0.94
N ASN A 289 28.59 7.28 1.37
CA ASN A 289 27.99 6.99 2.66
C ASN A 289 28.99 6.62 3.75
N LEU A 290 30.29 6.54 3.42
CA LEU A 290 31.37 6.31 4.37
C LEU A 290 32.41 7.42 4.24
N PRO A 291 32.81 8.08 5.36
CA PRO A 291 33.66 9.25 5.33
C PRO A 291 35.13 8.94 4.99
N TYR A 292 35.63 7.77 5.40
CA TYR A 292 37.04 7.47 5.25
C TYR A 292 37.32 5.95 5.34
N ILE A 293 38.28 5.52 4.53
CA ILE A 293 38.87 4.18 4.58
C ILE A 293 40.37 4.35 4.84
N THR A 294 40.89 3.71 5.91
CA THR A 294 42.30 3.76 6.25
C THR A 294 43.14 2.96 5.25
N ARG A 295 44.46 3.16 5.25
CA ARG A 295 45.40 2.38 4.43
C ARG A 295 45.29 0.86 4.69
N ASN A 296 44.92 0.46 5.92
CA ASN A 296 44.70 -0.93 6.31
C ASN A 296 43.28 -1.40 6.04
N LEU A 297 42.50 -0.69 5.24
CA LEU A 297 41.11 -0.99 4.89
C LEU A 297 40.12 -0.96 6.06
N GLU A 298 40.48 -0.28 7.15
CA GLU A 298 39.50 -0.01 8.20
C GLU A 298 38.52 1.05 7.74
N ILE A 299 37.22 0.75 7.88
CA ILE A 299 36.14 1.65 7.49
C ILE A 299 35.79 2.54 8.69
N LYS A 300 35.84 3.85 8.52
CA LYS A 300 35.31 4.83 9.48
C LYS A 300 33.93 5.23 9.04
N ARG A 301 32.97 5.31 9.99
CA ARG A 301 31.54 5.47 9.70
C ARG A 301 31.03 6.85 10.07
N PHE A 302 30.01 7.32 9.37
CA PHE A 302 29.08 8.30 9.89
C PHE A 302 28.03 7.59 10.78
N TYR A 303 27.59 8.28 11.82
CA TYR A 303 26.43 7.91 12.64
C TYR A 303 25.33 8.94 12.39
N THR A 304 24.81 8.95 11.21
CA THR A 304 23.80 9.88 10.71
C THR A 304 22.96 9.20 9.62
N GLU A 305 21.80 9.78 9.30
CA GLU A 305 20.95 9.36 8.19
C GLU A 305 21.72 9.25 6.86
N ARG A 306 22.72 10.14 6.65
CA ARG A 306 23.56 10.17 5.43
C ARG A 306 24.40 8.89 5.22
N ALA A 307 24.64 8.13 6.29
CA ALA A 307 25.31 6.82 6.15
C ALA A 307 24.46 5.83 5.32
N HIS A 308 23.18 6.10 5.13
CA HIS A 308 22.26 5.27 4.39
C HIS A 308 21.98 5.79 2.96
N ASP A 309 22.74 6.78 2.50
CA ASP A 309 22.67 7.35 1.13
C ASP A 309 23.89 6.91 0.28
N PRO A 310 23.98 5.64 -0.16
CA PRO A 310 25.05 5.19 -1.02
C PRO A 310 24.90 5.76 -2.43
N GLY A 311 26.01 6.15 -3.05
CA GLY A 311 25.98 6.68 -4.40
C GLY A 311 25.30 8.07 -4.45
N THR A 312 24.67 8.41 -5.57
CA THR A 312 23.86 9.61 -5.73
C THR A 312 22.41 9.25 -5.44
N PRO A 313 21.81 9.82 -4.38
CA PRO A 313 20.43 9.48 -4.00
C PRO A 313 19.41 10.06 -4.99
N ASN A 314 18.19 9.51 -4.98
CA ASN A 314 17.06 10.05 -5.74
C ASN A 314 16.51 11.33 -5.06
N ALA A 315 17.22 12.46 -5.24
CA ALA A 315 16.83 13.72 -4.63
C ALA A 315 15.45 14.21 -5.14
N MET A 316 15.20 14.06 -6.44
CA MET A 316 13.92 14.51 -7.02
C MET A 316 12.74 13.72 -6.47
N GLY A 317 12.89 12.44 -6.23
CA GLY A 317 11.84 11.64 -5.60
C GLY A 317 11.60 11.99 -4.12
N ALA A 318 12.64 12.31 -3.36
CA ALA A 318 12.51 12.79 -1.98
C ALA A 318 11.78 14.15 -1.92
N ILE A 319 12.18 15.08 -2.78
CA ILE A 319 11.57 16.42 -2.92
C ILE A 319 10.11 16.30 -3.37
N ALA A 320 9.81 15.38 -4.30
CA ALA A 320 8.45 15.12 -4.76
C ALA A 320 7.53 14.63 -3.61
N ILE A 321 8.02 13.71 -2.76
CA ILE A 321 7.27 13.26 -1.57
C ILE A 321 7.00 14.44 -0.63
N ALA A 322 8.02 15.25 -0.33
CA ALA A 322 7.87 16.41 0.54
C ALA A 322 6.85 17.41 -0.02
N LYS A 323 6.87 17.66 -1.33
CA LYS A 323 5.90 18.54 -1.97
C LYS A 323 4.47 17.96 -1.93
N SER A 324 4.32 16.66 -2.12
CA SER A 324 3.03 15.97 -1.97
C SER A 324 2.49 16.06 -0.55
N ILE A 325 3.35 15.88 0.45
CA ILE A 325 2.99 16.03 1.86
C ILE A 325 2.42 17.44 2.15
N GLN A 326 3.02 18.50 1.61
CA GLN A 326 2.49 19.87 1.78
C GLN A 326 1.05 20.00 1.28
N ILE A 327 0.73 19.35 0.17
CA ILE A 327 -0.62 19.40 -0.42
C ILE A 327 -1.59 18.60 0.43
N ILE A 328 -1.22 17.36 0.83
CA ILE A 328 -2.05 16.50 1.67
C ILE A 328 -2.37 17.16 3.01
N GLU A 329 -1.38 17.82 3.64
CA GLU A 329 -1.58 18.56 4.89
C GLU A 329 -2.49 19.79 4.68
N ALA A 330 -2.34 20.48 3.56
CA ALA A 330 -3.20 21.63 3.23
C ALA A 330 -4.66 21.24 2.98
N LEU A 331 -4.91 20.03 2.48
CA LEU A 331 -6.27 19.47 2.31
C LEU A 331 -6.88 18.97 3.63
N GLU A 332 -6.09 18.81 4.67
CA GLU A 332 -6.45 18.16 5.93
C GLU A 332 -6.79 16.66 5.76
N ARG A 333 -5.93 15.80 6.26
CA ARG A 333 -6.09 14.31 6.11
C ARG A 333 -7.44 13.78 6.58
N SER A 334 -8.04 14.40 7.59
CA SER A 334 -9.40 14.04 8.04
C SER A 334 -10.47 14.31 6.98
N ARG A 335 -10.35 15.41 6.23
CA ARG A 335 -11.27 15.73 5.13
C ARG A 335 -11.08 14.79 3.95
N ILE A 336 -9.82 14.44 3.62
CA ILE A 336 -9.51 13.43 2.61
C ILE A 336 -10.18 12.10 2.98
N ALA A 337 -9.95 11.61 4.21
CA ALA A 337 -10.51 10.37 4.70
C ALA A 337 -12.04 10.33 4.62
N GLN A 338 -12.72 11.40 5.04
CA GLN A 338 -14.18 11.51 4.99
C GLN A 338 -14.72 11.59 3.56
N TYR A 339 -14.02 12.32 2.67
CA TYR A 339 -14.39 12.42 1.26
C TYR A 339 -14.33 11.06 0.58
N GLU A 340 -13.19 10.38 0.66
CA GLU A 340 -12.99 9.06 0.07
C GLU A 340 -13.92 8.02 0.69
N HIS A 341 -14.14 8.07 2.00
CA HIS A 341 -15.12 7.21 2.66
C HIS A 341 -16.52 7.38 2.09
N SER A 342 -16.94 8.62 1.82
CA SER A 342 -18.26 8.89 1.21
C SER A 342 -18.39 8.29 -0.19
N LEU A 343 -17.32 8.30 -1.02
CA LEU A 343 -17.30 7.64 -2.33
C LEU A 343 -17.38 6.11 -2.19
N VAL A 344 -16.64 5.55 -1.24
CA VAL A 344 -16.65 4.11 -0.96
C VAL A 344 -18.02 3.65 -0.49
N GLU A 345 -18.65 4.34 0.45
CA GLU A 345 -19.97 4.00 0.96
C GLU A 345 -21.05 4.11 -0.11
N PHE A 346 -21.01 5.18 -0.91
CA PHE A 346 -21.89 5.37 -2.05
C PHE A 346 -21.82 4.20 -3.03
N THR A 347 -20.60 3.78 -3.36
CA THR A 347 -20.34 2.71 -4.32
C THR A 347 -20.71 1.35 -3.71
N PHE A 348 -20.26 1.07 -2.50
CA PHE A 348 -20.52 -0.18 -1.80
C PHE A 348 -22.01 -0.48 -1.66
N THR A 349 -22.77 0.50 -1.16
CA THR A 349 -24.22 0.35 -0.91
C THR A 349 -24.97 -0.03 -2.20
N ARG A 350 -24.49 0.40 -3.36
CA ARG A 350 -25.11 0.09 -4.66
C ARG A 350 -24.62 -1.23 -5.24
N LEU A 351 -23.31 -1.51 -5.20
CA LEU A 351 -22.75 -2.75 -5.75
C LEU A 351 -23.31 -3.99 -5.06
N GLN A 352 -23.47 -3.97 -3.73
CA GLN A 352 -24.01 -5.12 -2.99
C GLN A 352 -25.46 -5.49 -3.35
N ASN A 353 -26.19 -4.55 -3.99
CA ASN A 353 -27.57 -4.77 -4.42
C ASN A 353 -27.68 -5.24 -5.88
N ILE A 354 -26.58 -5.37 -6.60
CA ILE A 354 -26.57 -5.90 -7.97
C ILE A 354 -26.60 -7.44 -7.89
N PRO A 355 -27.60 -8.10 -8.48
CA PRO A 355 -27.66 -9.56 -8.50
C PRO A 355 -26.41 -10.18 -9.10
N GLY A 356 -25.85 -11.19 -8.44
CA GLY A 356 -24.63 -11.87 -8.86
C GLY A 356 -23.33 -11.13 -8.52
N VAL A 357 -23.38 -9.94 -7.90
CA VAL A 357 -22.18 -9.24 -7.40
C VAL A 357 -21.95 -9.59 -5.94
N LYS A 358 -20.76 -10.09 -5.65
CA LYS A 358 -20.29 -10.37 -4.29
C LYS A 358 -19.23 -9.35 -3.90
N VAL A 359 -19.50 -8.57 -2.84
CA VAL A 359 -18.52 -7.64 -2.27
C VAL A 359 -17.88 -8.26 -1.04
N TYR A 360 -16.53 -8.23 -0.97
CA TYR A 360 -15.75 -8.80 0.13
C TYR A 360 -15.43 -7.70 1.15
N ILE A 361 -16.33 -7.49 2.11
CA ILE A 361 -16.05 -6.61 3.24
C ILE A 361 -15.82 -7.47 4.47
N LEU A 362 -14.63 -7.35 5.02
CA LEU A 362 -14.19 -8.08 6.19
C LEU A 362 -13.68 -7.07 7.22
N GLY A 363 -14.21 -7.18 8.44
CA GLY A 363 -13.96 -6.18 9.49
C GLY A 363 -14.79 -4.90 9.31
N ASP A 364 -14.70 -4.01 10.29
CA ASP A 364 -15.59 -2.84 10.38
C ASP A 364 -14.88 -1.52 10.02
N ASN A 365 -13.54 -1.54 9.88
CA ASN A 365 -12.73 -0.35 9.70
C ASN A 365 -12.10 -0.34 8.31
N LEU A 366 -12.82 0.23 7.33
CA LEU A 366 -12.45 0.18 5.92
C LEU A 366 -11.78 1.46 5.44
N ALA A 367 -10.77 1.30 4.56
CA ALA A 367 -10.14 2.37 3.82
C ALA A 367 -10.79 2.56 2.42
N HIS A 368 -10.07 3.09 1.50
CA HIS A 368 -10.44 3.57 0.16
C HIS A 368 -10.60 2.48 -0.92
N VAL A 369 -10.84 1.21 -0.58
CA VAL A 369 -10.93 0.12 -1.57
C VAL A 369 -12.22 -0.69 -1.43
N ILE A 370 -12.70 -1.21 -2.55
CA ILE A 370 -13.84 -2.15 -2.62
C ILE A 370 -13.40 -3.37 -3.42
N PRO A 371 -13.20 -4.51 -2.75
CA PRO A 371 -12.98 -5.80 -3.41
C PRO A 371 -14.31 -6.46 -3.74
N PHE A 372 -14.45 -6.98 -4.95
CA PHE A 372 -15.68 -7.65 -5.40
C PHE A 372 -15.42 -8.71 -6.46
N ASP A 373 -16.41 -9.56 -6.70
CA ASP A 373 -16.50 -10.49 -7.82
C ASP A 373 -17.89 -10.40 -8.47
N ILE A 374 -18.00 -10.96 -9.68
CA ILE A 374 -19.27 -11.22 -10.36
C ILE A 374 -19.38 -12.75 -10.54
N ASP A 375 -20.49 -13.33 -10.13
CA ASP A 375 -20.74 -14.76 -10.23
C ASP A 375 -20.56 -15.28 -11.66
N GLY A 376 -19.81 -16.37 -11.81
CA GLY A 376 -19.52 -16.98 -13.10
C GLY A 376 -18.41 -16.30 -13.92
N PHE A 377 -17.84 -15.19 -13.46
CA PHE A 377 -16.77 -14.50 -14.18
C PHE A 377 -15.39 -14.75 -13.56
N ASP A 378 -14.35 -14.80 -14.40
CA ASP A 378 -12.99 -14.52 -13.98
C ASP A 378 -12.85 -13.02 -13.74
N GLY A 379 -12.34 -12.62 -12.58
CA GLY A 379 -12.14 -11.21 -12.26
C GLY A 379 -11.24 -10.47 -13.26
N ARG A 380 -10.27 -11.16 -13.87
CA ARG A 380 -9.40 -10.61 -14.92
C ARG A 380 -10.17 -10.24 -16.18
N LEU A 381 -11.17 -11.07 -16.56
CA LEU A 381 -12.06 -10.75 -17.68
C LEU A 381 -12.90 -9.51 -17.38
N VAL A 382 -13.47 -9.42 -16.18
CA VAL A 382 -14.26 -8.24 -15.78
C VAL A 382 -13.41 -6.97 -15.83
N ALA A 383 -12.18 -7.02 -15.35
CA ALA A 383 -11.27 -5.87 -15.42
C ALA A 383 -10.96 -5.47 -16.87
N GLU A 384 -10.77 -6.44 -17.77
CA GLU A 384 -10.55 -6.17 -19.20
C GLU A 384 -11.80 -5.59 -19.86
N ILE A 385 -13.00 -6.12 -19.59
CA ILE A 385 -14.25 -5.57 -20.11
C ILE A 385 -14.43 -4.11 -19.65
N LEU A 386 -14.20 -3.83 -18.35
CA LEU A 386 -14.28 -2.47 -17.80
C LEU A 386 -13.33 -1.51 -18.51
N ALA A 387 -12.10 -1.94 -18.77
CA ALA A 387 -11.11 -1.13 -19.47
C ALA A 387 -11.50 -0.88 -20.93
N GLN A 388 -11.85 -1.93 -21.67
CA GLN A 388 -12.03 -1.89 -23.12
C GLN A 388 -13.41 -1.36 -23.56
N GLU A 389 -14.46 -1.62 -22.78
CA GLU A 389 -15.82 -1.20 -23.16
C GLU A 389 -16.28 0.06 -22.45
N TYR A 390 -15.78 0.32 -21.22
CA TYR A 390 -16.26 1.43 -20.39
C TYR A 390 -15.20 2.48 -20.08
N GLY A 391 -13.92 2.22 -20.41
CA GLY A 391 -12.82 3.13 -20.09
C GLY A 391 -12.58 3.27 -18.58
N ILE A 392 -12.79 2.19 -17.82
CA ILE A 392 -12.64 2.16 -16.36
C ILE A 392 -11.49 1.25 -16.00
N GLY A 393 -10.45 1.80 -15.37
CA GLY A 393 -9.31 1.04 -14.86
C GLY A 393 -9.54 0.57 -13.44
N VAL A 394 -9.65 -0.75 -13.25
CA VAL A 394 -9.61 -1.44 -11.97
C VAL A 394 -8.49 -2.48 -12.00
N ARG A 395 -8.22 -3.12 -10.89
CA ARG A 395 -7.24 -4.21 -10.84
C ARG A 395 -7.91 -5.52 -10.49
N ALA A 396 -7.50 -6.62 -11.16
CA ALA A 396 -7.85 -7.97 -10.78
C ALA A 396 -6.59 -8.79 -10.51
N GLY A 397 -6.63 -9.68 -9.51
CA GLY A 397 -5.52 -10.55 -9.16
C GLY A 397 -5.41 -10.83 -7.67
N ALA A 398 -4.21 -11.29 -7.25
CA ALA A 398 -3.90 -11.59 -5.86
C ALA A 398 -3.26 -10.42 -5.09
N PHE A 399 -2.93 -9.29 -5.74
CA PHE A 399 -2.37 -8.07 -5.15
C PHE A 399 -1.14 -8.29 -4.28
N CYS A 400 -0.34 -9.32 -4.58
CA CYS A 400 0.79 -9.73 -3.75
C CYS A 400 0.40 -10.04 -2.28
N THR A 401 -0.82 -10.54 -2.04
CA THR A 401 -1.34 -10.92 -0.73
C THR A 401 -1.98 -12.31 -0.82
N TYR A 402 -1.17 -13.29 -1.23
CA TYR A 402 -1.63 -14.63 -1.62
C TYR A 402 -2.32 -15.39 -0.50
N GLU A 403 -1.79 -15.31 0.74
CA GLU A 403 -2.36 -15.99 1.91
C GLU A 403 -3.80 -15.52 2.16
N TYR A 404 -3.99 -14.20 2.15
CA TYR A 404 -5.29 -13.61 2.43
C TYR A 404 -6.33 -13.87 1.33
N ILE A 405 -5.88 -13.86 0.06
CA ILE A 405 -6.78 -14.16 -1.07
C ILE A 405 -7.25 -15.61 -1.06
N ARG A 406 -6.39 -16.57 -0.68
CA ARG A 406 -6.78 -17.97 -0.50
C ARG A 406 -7.89 -18.10 0.54
N LYS A 407 -7.77 -17.37 1.64
CA LYS A 407 -8.79 -17.31 2.68
C LYS A 407 -10.12 -16.74 2.15
N LEU A 408 -10.07 -15.59 1.43
CA LEU A 408 -11.26 -14.94 0.87
C LEU A 408 -12.00 -15.81 -0.15
N LYS A 409 -11.25 -16.59 -0.92
CA LYS A 409 -11.76 -17.48 -1.97
C LYS A 409 -12.07 -18.90 -1.46
N ASN A 410 -11.81 -19.18 -0.17
CA ASN A 410 -11.95 -20.51 0.43
C ASN A 410 -11.18 -21.59 -0.33
N ILE A 411 -9.95 -21.29 -0.76
CA ILE A 411 -9.07 -22.25 -1.43
C ILE A 411 -8.63 -23.30 -0.41
N SER A 412 -8.86 -24.58 -0.70
CA SER A 412 -8.41 -25.67 0.16
C SER A 412 -6.89 -25.90 0.04
N ASP A 413 -6.30 -26.60 1.02
CA ASP A 413 -4.88 -26.94 0.98
C ASP A 413 -4.52 -27.78 -0.25
N GLU A 414 -5.44 -28.66 -0.70
CA GLU A 414 -5.24 -29.47 -1.91
C GLU A 414 -5.22 -28.60 -3.16
N GLN A 415 -6.17 -27.66 -3.28
CA GLN A 415 -6.22 -26.71 -4.40
C GLN A 415 -4.97 -25.82 -4.41
N ASP A 416 -4.51 -25.34 -3.25
CA ASP A 416 -3.30 -24.52 -3.15
C ASP A 416 -2.06 -25.29 -3.63
N LEU A 417 -1.94 -26.58 -3.26
CA LEU A 417 -0.85 -27.44 -3.74
C LEU A 417 -0.91 -27.71 -5.26
N GLU A 418 -2.10 -27.83 -5.84
CA GLU A 418 -2.26 -27.96 -7.29
C GLU A 418 -1.82 -26.69 -8.01
N ILE A 419 -2.29 -25.51 -7.55
CA ILE A 419 -1.88 -24.20 -8.08
C ILE A 419 -0.37 -24.02 -7.98
N ALA A 420 0.23 -24.39 -6.84
CA ALA A 420 1.68 -24.28 -6.66
C ALA A 420 2.46 -25.12 -7.69
N LYS A 421 2.02 -26.36 -7.96
CA LYS A 421 2.63 -27.23 -8.99
C LYS A 421 2.51 -26.63 -10.40
N GLU A 422 1.36 -26.06 -10.73
CA GLU A 422 1.17 -25.37 -12.01
C GLU A 422 2.11 -24.17 -12.16
N VAL A 423 2.22 -23.35 -11.11
CA VAL A 423 3.14 -22.18 -11.07
C VAL A 423 4.60 -22.61 -11.27
N GLU A 424 5.04 -23.74 -10.69
CA GLU A 424 6.39 -24.29 -10.91
C GLU A 424 6.64 -24.64 -12.39
N THR A 425 5.59 -24.96 -13.16
CA THR A 425 5.71 -25.19 -14.61
C THR A 425 5.49 -23.95 -15.47
N GLY A 426 5.28 -22.78 -14.84
CA GLY A 426 5.04 -21.52 -15.49
C GLY A 426 3.57 -21.19 -15.76
N ILE A 427 2.63 -22.04 -15.37
CA ILE A 427 1.19 -21.81 -15.55
C ILE A 427 0.66 -20.98 -14.38
N THR A 428 0.14 -19.79 -14.65
CA THR A 428 -0.35 -18.85 -13.62
C THR A 428 -1.85 -18.55 -13.72
N ARG A 429 -2.55 -19.10 -14.71
CA ARG A 429 -3.97 -18.83 -14.97
C ARG A 429 -4.89 -19.16 -13.78
N ASN A 430 -4.54 -20.17 -13.00
CA ASN A 430 -5.35 -20.66 -11.88
C ASN A 430 -5.04 -19.98 -10.54
N ILE A 431 -4.12 -19.00 -10.53
CA ILE A 431 -3.90 -18.17 -9.35
C ILE A 431 -5.20 -17.43 -9.01
N PRO A 432 -5.72 -17.55 -7.77
CA PRO A 432 -6.96 -16.89 -7.37
C PRO A 432 -6.92 -15.40 -7.58
N SER A 433 -8.01 -14.84 -8.09
CA SER A 433 -8.16 -13.41 -8.34
C SER A 433 -9.43 -12.85 -7.70
N ILE A 434 -9.35 -11.59 -7.29
CA ILE A 434 -10.48 -10.74 -6.88
C ILE A 434 -10.36 -9.44 -7.69
N ILE A 435 -11.47 -8.77 -7.98
CA ILE A 435 -11.46 -7.43 -8.57
C ILE A 435 -11.39 -6.43 -7.42
N ARG A 436 -10.58 -5.36 -7.58
CA ARG A 436 -10.49 -4.27 -6.61
C ARG A 436 -10.67 -2.94 -7.32
N ALA A 437 -11.68 -2.19 -6.93
CA ALA A 437 -11.77 -0.76 -7.18
C ALA A 437 -11.12 -0.01 -6.01
N SER A 438 -10.23 0.93 -6.27
CA SER A 438 -9.55 1.75 -5.26
C SER A 438 -9.62 3.22 -5.62
N PHE A 439 -10.05 4.01 -4.66
CA PHE A 439 -10.36 5.43 -4.81
C PHE A 439 -9.19 6.30 -4.37
N ALA A 440 -9.15 7.52 -4.89
CA ALA A 440 -8.25 8.59 -4.47
C ALA A 440 -9.01 9.92 -4.46
N VAL A 441 -8.42 10.97 -3.93
CA VAL A 441 -9.08 12.27 -3.76
C VAL A 441 -9.65 12.86 -5.05
N TYR A 442 -9.12 12.49 -6.23
CA TYR A 442 -9.58 13.02 -7.50
C TYR A 442 -10.75 12.26 -8.13
N ASN A 443 -11.18 11.14 -7.53
CA ASN A 443 -12.39 10.45 -7.98
C ASN A 443 -13.67 11.23 -7.59
N THR A 444 -14.72 11.02 -8.34
CA THR A 444 -16.00 11.72 -8.20
C THR A 444 -17.16 10.75 -8.03
N LEU A 445 -18.34 11.26 -7.64
CA LEU A 445 -19.57 10.46 -7.64
C LEU A 445 -19.93 9.97 -9.06
N GLU A 446 -19.63 10.75 -10.11
CA GLU A 446 -19.81 10.33 -11.50
C GLU A 446 -18.94 9.11 -11.83
N ASP A 447 -17.67 9.07 -11.37
CA ASP A 447 -16.80 7.91 -11.55
C ASP A 447 -17.38 6.67 -10.86
N CYS A 448 -17.96 6.86 -9.65
CA CYS A 448 -18.64 5.80 -8.91
C CYS A 448 -19.87 5.28 -9.67
N ASP A 449 -20.74 6.17 -10.16
CA ASP A 449 -21.93 5.79 -10.92
C ASP A 449 -21.56 5.06 -12.21
N ARG A 450 -20.52 5.48 -12.92
CA ARG A 450 -20.02 4.80 -14.11
C ARG A 450 -19.58 3.37 -13.81
N LEU A 451 -18.84 3.16 -12.71
CA LEU A 451 -18.45 1.80 -12.27
C LEU A 451 -19.68 0.95 -11.95
N ILE A 452 -20.62 1.47 -11.15
CA ILE A 452 -21.83 0.77 -10.74
C ILE A 452 -22.66 0.33 -11.94
N ASN A 453 -22.88 1.26 -12.89
CA ASN A 453 -23.65 0.97 -14.10
C ASN A 453 -22.96 -0.05 -15.00
N ALA A 454 -21.64 0.03 -15.16
CA ALA A 454 -20.86 -0.95 -15.93
C ALA A 454 -20.94 -2.34 -15.30
N ILE A 455 -20.75 -2.46 -13.99
CA ILE A 455 -20.86 -3.74 -13.25
C ILE A 455 -22.27 -4.32 -13.38
N ALA A 456 -23.33 -3.49 -13.23
CA ALA A 456 -24.70 -3.93 -13.38
C ALA A 456 -24.97 -4.48 -14.81
N GLN A 457 -24.42 -3.82 -15.82
CA GLN A 457 -24.57 -4.28 -17.21
C GLN A 457 -23.79 -5.58 -17.47
N ILE A 458 -22.56 -5.71 -16.94
CA ILE A 458 -21.75 -6.93 -17.07
C ILE A 458 -22.45 -8.11 -16.40
N ALA A 459 -22.92 -7.94 -15.16
CA ALA A 459 -23.65 -8.97 -14.44
C ALA A 459 -24.94 -9.40 -15.14
N LYS A 460 -25.69 -8.43 -15.71
CA LYS A 460 -26.91 -8.69 -16.47
C LYS A 460 -26.67 -9.46 -17.77
N ASN A 461 -25.61 -9.13 -18.50
CA ASN A 461 -25.29 -9.77 -19.78
C ASN A 461 -24.86 -11.25 -19.56
N GLY A 462 -24.16 -11.55 -18.48
CA GLY A 462 -23.63 -12.86 -18.20
C GLY A 462 -22.35 -13.19 -18.98
N PHE A 463 -21.63 -14.21 -18.53
CA PHE A 463 -20.32 -14.59 -19.06
C PHE A 463 -20.34 -14.94 -20.55
N ASP A 464 -21.33 -15.75 -20.99
CA ASP A 464 -21.43 -16.24 -22.37
C ASP A 464 -21.58 -15.12 -23.41
N TYR A 465 -22.13 -13.96 -23.01
CA TYR A 465 -22.23 -12.79 -23.86
C TYR A 465 -20.86 -12.26 -24.30
N TYR A 466 -19.85 -12.36 -23.42
CA TYR A 466 -18.52 -11.80 -23.66
C TYR A 466 -17.55 -12.78 -24.34
N LEU A 467 -17.78 -14.08 -24.24
CA LEU A 467 -16.90 -15.11 -24.82
C LEU A 467 -16.52 -14.89 -26.31
N PRO A 468 -17.42 -14.42 -27.20
CA PRO A 468 -17.04 -14.16 -28.59
C PRO A 468 -16.09 -13.00 -28.82
N TYR A 469 -15.92 -12.12 -27.81
CA TYR A 469 -15.16 -10.90 -27.92
C TYR A 469 -13.82 -10.91 -27.18
N TYR A 470 -13.60 -11.91 -26.32
CA TYR A 470 -12.40 -12.00 -25.49
C TYR A 470 -11.84 -13.43 -25.55
N THR A 471 -10.51 -13.49 -25.54
CA THR A 471 -9.79 -14.77 -25.47
C THR A 471 -8.86 -14.78 -24.26
N GLN A 472 -8.72 -15.96 -23.63
CA GLN A 472 -7.84 -16.12 -22.48
C GLN A 472 -6.57 -16.84 -22.90
N ASP A 473 -5.43 -16.31 -22.49
CA ASP A 473 -4.16 -17.01 -22.58
C ASP A 473 -4.13 -18.19 -21.60
N GLU A 474 -3.89 -19.38 -22.13
CA GLU A 474 -3.98 -20.64 -21.36
C GLU A 474 -2.89 -20.80 -20.28
N ILE A 475 -1.80 -20.05 -20.40
CA ILE A 475 -0.66 -20.10 -19.47
C ILE A 475 -0.81 -19.04 -18.39
N THR A 476 -1.00 -17.80 -18.78
CA THR A 476 -1.00 -16.66 -17.86
C THR A 476 -2.38 -16.34 -17.30
N GLY A 477 -3.44 -16.75 -17.98
CA GLY A 477 -4.83 -16.39 -17.64
C GLY A 477 -5.19 -14.95 -17.97
N VAL A 478 -4.35 -14.24 -18.72
CA VAL A 478 -4.62 -12.88 -19.18
C VAL A 478 -5.70 -12.94 -20.26
N TRP A 479 -6.70 -12.09 -20.14
CA TRP A 479 -7.74 -11.90 -21.15
C TRP A 479 -7.38 -10.76 -22.08
N THR A 480 -7.64 -10.94 -23.36
CA THR A 480 -7.43 -9.93 -24.40
C THR A 480 -8.61 -9.91 -25.34
N VAL A 481 -8.83 -8.77 -25.99
CA VAL A 481 -9.84 -8.64 -27.04
C VAL A 481 -9.46 -9.54 -28.21
N THR A 482 -10.41 -10.33 -28.67
CA THR A 482 -10.24 -11.18 -29.88
C THR A 482 -10.06 -10.26 -31.08
N ASP A 483 -9.03 -10.49 -31.90
CA ASP A 483 -8.84 -9.77 -33.17
C ASP A 483 -10.08 -9.93 -34.04
N ARG A 484 -10.68 -8.83 -34.45
CA ARG A 484 -11.86 -8.79 -35.33
C ARG A 484 -11.47 -8.71 -36.77
#